data_9d45f88b404c57fef4b371af783ea565
#
_entry.id   9d45f88b404c57fef4b371af783ea565
#
_cell.length_a   1.000
_cell.length_b   1.000
_cell.length_c   1.000
_cell.angle_alpha   90.00
_cell.angle_beta   90.00
_cell.angle_gamma   90.00
#
_symmetry.space_group_name_H-M   'P 1'
#
loop_
_entity.id
_entity.type
_entity.pdbx_description
1 polymer ?
#
loop_
_entity_poly.entity_id
_entity_poly.type
_entity_poly.pdbx_seq_one_letter_code
_entity_poly.pdbx_strand_id
1 'polypeptide(L)'
;MRQKRIAGMTLVELLCALAVVLLVSAGMVLGVSLAVRSYERSVAGSEAQVLCSTLETIVSDELRYAGTLKYDEGGKVVGFFSQNHPDADNQQSEFTTDDEGRVLLGGQKLLPNNAYPHGLRASVELKGYDKETRIFTAVITVTDRGGDTLAQTELQVKQLNKPADTPQG
;
A
#
# COMPACT_ATOMS: atom_id res chain seq x y z
N MET A 1 56.08 -28.11 43.22
CA MET A 1 54.78 -27.77 42.70
C MET A 1 54.33 -26.46 43.33
N ARG A 2 54.20 -25.37 42.52
CA ARG A 2 53.84 -24.01 43.00
C ARG A 2 52.35 -23.90 42.99
N GLN A 3 51.66 -23.99 44.16
CA GLN A 3 50.22 -23.75 44.26
C GLN A 3 49.91 -22.29 43.87
N LYS A 4 49.23 -22.10 42.77
CA LYS A 4 48.62 -20.82 42.41
C LYS A 4 47.55 -20.51 43.46
N ARG A 5 47.75 -19.49 44.28
CA ARG A 5 46.72 -18.92 45.15
C ARG A 5 45.64 -18.35 44.25
N ILE A 6 44.43 -18.91 44.30
CA ILE A 6 43.24 -18.36 43.70
C ILE A 6 42.88 -17.16 44.59
N ALA A 7 43.06 -15.94 44.07
CA ALA A 7 42.61 -14.73 44.74
C ALA A 7 41.07 -14.75 44.77
N GLY A 8 40.47 -14.70 45.96
CA GLY A 8 39.04 -14.60 46.12
C GLY A 8 38.53 -13.23 45.62
N MET A 9 37.44 -13.24 44.91
CA MET A 9 36.77 -12.02 44.43
C MET A 9 36.23 -11.21 45.61
N THR A 10 36.42 -9.90 45.61
CA THR A 10 35.89 -9.04 46.65
C THR A 10 34.39 -8.82 46.46
N LEU A 11 33.62 -8.55 47.53
CA LEU A 11 32.21 -8.30 47.47
C LEU A 11 31.86 -7.09 46.56
N VAL A 12 32.74 -6.09 46.56
CA VAL A 12 32.62 -4.90 45.69
C VAL A 12 32.80 -5.26 44.21
N GLU A 13 33.72 -6.14 43.89
CA GLU A 13 34.00 -6.59 42.54
C GLU A 13 32.79 -7.38 41.98
N LEU A 14 32.16 -8.20 42.81
CA LEU A 14 30.93 -8.93 42.45
C LEU A 14 29.76 -7.97 42.22
N LEU A 15 29.60 -6.94 43.06
CA LEU A 15 28.55 -5.91 42.86
C LEU A 15 28.76 -5.10 41.57
N CYS A 16 30.03 -4.70 41.30
CA CYS A 16 30.37 -4.01 40.06
C CYS A 16 30.08 -4.88 38.82
N ALA A 17 30.46 -6.15 38.84
CA ALA A 17 30.20 -7.10 37.75
C ALA A 17 28.68 -7.25 37.51
N LEU A 18 27.88 -7.38 38.58
CA LEU A 18 26.44 -7.51 38.49
C LEU A 18 25.79 -6.24 37.92
N ALA A 19 26.26 -5.04 38.32
CA ALA A 19 25.80 -3.77 37.78
C ALA A 19 26.09 -3.67 36.26
N VAL A 20 27.29 -4.06 35.83
CA VAL A 20 27.65 -4.06 34.40
C VAL A 20 26.79 -5.04 33.61
N VAL A 21 26.53 -6.25 34.13
CA VAL A 21 25.67 -7.25 33.47
C VAL A 21 24.23 -6.70 33.33
N LEU A 22 23.72 -6.06 34.36
CA LEU A 22 22.37 -5.44 34.29
C LEU A 22 22.29 -4.34 33.24
N LEU A 23 23.27 -3.46 33.15
CA LEU A 23 23.34 -2.40 32.16
C LEU A 23 23.40 -2.96 30.72
N VAL A 24 24.27 -3.96 30.51
CA VAL A 24 24.38 -4.62 29.19
C VAL A 24 23.09 -5.33 28.83
N SER A 25 22.45 -6.03 29.76
CA SER A 25 21.17 -6.71 29.53
C SER A 25 20.06 -5.74 29.17
N ALA A 26 19.97 -4.60 29.87
CA ALA A 26 19.00 -3.54 29.56
C ALA A 26 19.23 -2.96 28.15
N GLY A 27 20.49 -2.72 27.78
CA GLY A 27 20.86 -2.25 26.44
C GLY A 27 20.49 -3.24 25.33
N MET A 28 20.67 -4.54 25.57
CA MET A 28 20.28 -5.58 24.61
C MET A 28 18.77 -5.62 24.37
N VAL A 29 17.94 -5.52 25.43
CA VAL A 29 16.49 -5.52 25.30
C VAL A 29 15.99 -4.33 24.45
N LEU A 30 16.54 -3.15 24.68
CA LEU A 30 16.21 -1.96 23.90
C LEU A 30 16.66 -2.10 22.44
N GLY A 31 17.86 -2.63 22.20
CA GLY A 31 18.41 -2.85 20.86
C GLY A 31 17.56 -3.83 20.03
N VAL A 32 17.17 -4.95 20.62
CA VAL A 32 16.32 -5.94 19.96
C VAL A 32 14.95 -5.34 19.61
N SER A 33 14.33 -4.59 20.54
CA SER A 33 13.03 -3.96 20.30
C SER A 33 13.07 -2.96 19.14
N LEU A 34 14.13 -2.17 19.04
CA LEU A 34 14.34 -1.25 17.91
C LEU A 34 14.55 -2.00 16.59
N ALA A 35 15.36 -3.05 16.61
CA ALA A 35 15.62 -3.87 15.41
C ALA A 35 14.32 -4.52 14.87
N VAL A 36 13.50 -5.09 15.75
CA VAL A 36 12.21 -5.69 15.37
C VAL A 36 11.29 -4.66 14.73
N ARG A 37 11.10 -3.50 15.37
CA ARG A 37 10.26 -2.42 14.81
C ARG A 37 10.77 -1.91 13.47
N SER A 38 12.08 -1.78 13.31
CA SER A 38 12.69 -1.36 12.04
C SER A 38 12.47 -2.40 10.95
N TYR A 39 12.58 -3.68 11.29
CA TYR A 39 12.33 -4.79 10.38
C TYR A 39 10.85 -4.82 9.93
N GLU A 40 9.91 -4.75 10.87
CA GLU A 40 8.47 -4.72 10.57
C GLU A 40 8.09 -3.57 9.63
N ARG A 41 8.63 -2.37 9.87
CA ARG A 41 8.42 -1.21 8.97
C ARG A 41 8.99 -1.43 7.58
N SER A 42 10.18 -2.03 7.49
CA SER A 42 10.82 -2.31 6.21
C SER A 42 10.04 -3.34 5.40
N VAL A 43 9.53 -4.39 6.06
CA VAL A 43 8.69 -5.42 5.43
C VAL A 43 7.38 -4.80 4.95
N ALA A 44 6.67 -4.06 5.81
CA ALA A 44 5.42 -3.40 5.45
C ALA A 44 5.59 -2.43 4.26
N GLY A 45 6.69 -1.67 4.23
CA GLY A 45 7.02 -0.79 3.11
C GLY A 45 7.26 -1.55 1.80
N SER A 46 7.97 -2.68 1.85
CA SER A 46 8.21 -3.52 0.67
C SER A 46 6.92 -4.16 0.15
N GLU A 47 6.08 -4.66 1.05
CA GLU A 47 4.77 -5.24 0.70
C GLU A 47 3.82 -4.18 0.12
N ALA A 48 3.83 -2.97 0.67
CA ALA A 48 3.06 -1.84 0.14
C ALA A 48 3.49 -1.46 -1.28
N GLN A 49 4.78 -1.49 -1.58
CA GLN A 49 5.29 -1.26 -2.93
C GLN A 49 4.85 -2.35 -3.91
N VAL A 50 4.89 -3.62 -3.51
CA VAL A 50 4.41 -4.74 -4.32
C VAL A 50 2.91 -4.62 -4.60
N LEU A 51 2.11 -4.31 -3.57
CA LEU A 51 0.67 -4.07 -3.74
C LEU A 51 0.40 -2.89 -4.67
N CYS A 52 1.12 -1.77 -4.50
CA CYS A 52 1.01 -0.58 -5.32
C CYS A 52 1.32 -0.89 -6.79
N SER A 53 2.42 -1.59 -7.08
CA SER A 53 2.81 -1.99 -8.45
C SER A 53 1.83 -2.97 -9.09
N THR A 54 1.26 -3.87 -8.29
CA THR A 54 0.24 -4.81 -8.76
C THR A 54 -1.03 -4.06 -9.15
N LEU A 55 -1.49 -3.13 -8.29
CA LEU A 55 -2.64 -2.28 -8.61
C LEU A 55 -2.36 -1.37 -9.80
N GLU A 56 -1.15 -0.81 -9.93
CA GLU A 56 -0.75 -0.01 -11.09
C GLU A 56 -0.94 -0.78 -12.39
N THR A 57 -0.52 -2.03 -12.44
CA THR A 57 -0.68 -2.89 -13.62
C THR A 57 -2.16 -3.09 -13.96
N ILE A 58 -2.97 -3.48 -12.97
CA ILE A 58 -4.40 -3.75 -13.19
C ILE A 58 -5.15 -2.47 -13.56
N VAL A 59 -4.93 -1.38 -12.82
CA VAL A 59 -5.57 -0.09 -13.08
C VAL A 59 -5.17 0.45 -14.46
N SER A 60 -3.89 0.31 -14.84
CA SER A 60 -3.44 0.67 -16.19
C SER A 60 -4.17 -0.09 -17.27
N ASP A 61 -4.37 -1.38 -17.11
CA ASP A 61 -5.06 -2.20 -18.11
C ASP A 61 -6.55 -1.83 -18.17
N GLU A 62 -7.23 -1.62 -17.05
CA GLU A 62 -8.62 -1.18 -17.01
C GLU A 62 -8.81 0.19 -17.67
N LEU A 63 -7.95 1.17 -17.36
CA LEU A 63 -8.01 2.51 -17.95
C LEU A 63 -7.64 2.51 -19.44
N ARG A 64 -6.70 1.65 -19.86
CA ARG A 64 -6.28 1.51 -21.25
C ARG A 64 -7.41 1.04 -22.15
N TYR A 65 -8.24 0.12 -21.66
CA TYR A 65 -9.38 -0.44 -22.38
C TYR A 65 -10.71 0.13 -21.92
N ALA A 66 -10.69 1.23 -21.17
CA ALA A 66 -11.88 1.93 -20.74
C ALA A 66 -12.78 2.27 -21.95
N GLY A 67 -14.07 2.03 -21.78
CA GLY A 67 -15.09 2.37 -22.79
C GLY A 67 -15.64 3.77 -22.58
N THR A 68 -16.98 3.88 -22.59
CA THR A 68 -17.70 5.14 -22.36
C THR A 68 -17.38 5.73 -21.00
N LEU A 69 -17.18 7.05 -20.92
CA LEU A 69 -16.80 7.74 -19.69
C LEU A 69 -18.02 8.35 -19.00
N LYS A 70 -18.01 8.31 -17.67
CA LYS A 70 -18.97 9.00 -16.80
C LYS A 70 -18.34 10.27 -16.25
N TYR A 71 -19.07 11.36 -16.37
CA TYR A 71 -18.64 12.65 -15.86
C TYR A 71 -19.54 13.07 -14.68
N ASP A 72 -18.97 13.74 -13.70
CA ASP A 72 -19.71 14.42 -12.65
C ASP A 72 -20.28 15.77 -13.15
N GLU A 73 -21.03 16.46 -12.28
CA GLU A 73 -21.58 17.80 -12.59
C GLU A 73 -20.51 18.86 -12.89
N GLY A 74 -19.27 18.64 -12.42
CA GLY A 74 -18.11 19.50 -12.66
C GLY A 74 -17.34 19.16 -13.95
N GLY A 75 -17.77 18.12 -14.69
CA GLY A 75 -17.08 17.66 -15.91
C GLY A 75 -15.82 16.82 -15.65
N LYS A 76 -15.59 16.39 -14.41
CA LYS A 76 -14.52 15.47 -14.06
C LYS A 76 -14.97 14.03 -14.35
N VAL A 77 -14.07 13.20 -14.90
CA VAL A 77 -14.33 11.76 -15.08
C VAL A 77 -14.32 11.09 -13.73
N VAL A 78 -15.44 10.45 -13.39
CA VAL A 78 -15.60 9.69 -12.13
C VAL A 78 -15.70 8.19 -12.36
N GLY A 79 -16.05 7.75 -13.57
CA GLY A 79 -16.17 6.36 -13.93
C GLY A 79 -16.01 6.10 -15.42
N PHE A 80 -15.96 4.85 -15.77
CA PHE A 80 -15.83 4.40 -17.17
C PHE A 80 -16.46 3.02 -17.34
N PHE A 81 -16.83 2.66 -18.54
CA PHE A 81 -17.27 1.30 -18.84
C PHE A 81 -16.06 0.37 -18.81
N SER A 82 -16.06 -0.60 -17.91
CA SER A 82 -15.09 -1.70 -17.85
C SER A 82 -15.71 -2.97 -18.39
N GLN A 83 -14.98 -3.66 -19.26
CA GLN A 83 -15.38 -4.93 -19.83
C GLN A 83 -15.23 -6.09 -18.83
N ASN A 84 -14.21 -6.01 -17.96
CA ASN A 84 -13.88 -7.07 -17.01
C ASN A 84 -14.63 -6.91 -15.68
N HIS A 85 -14.95 -5.67 -15.31
CA HIS A 85 -15.58 -5.32 -14.05
C HIS A 85 -16.80 -4.40 -14.30
N PRO A 86 -17.81 -4.89 -15.05
CA PRO A 86 -19.02 -4.10 -15.27
C PRO A 86 -19.74 -3.89 -13.93
N ASP A 87 -20.34 -2.73 -13.75
CA ASP A 87 -21.25 -2.48 -12.64
C ASP A 87 -22.51 -3.36 -12.77
N ALA A 88 -23.25 -3.55 -11.67
CA ALA A 88 -24.43 -4.43 -11.58
C ALA A 88 -25.48 -4.15 -12.67
N ASP A 89 -25.58 -2.90 -13.11
CA ASP A 89 -26.51 -2.45 -14.15
C ASP A 89 -25.87 -2.33 -15.55
N ASN A 90 -24.69 -2.92 -15.75
CA ASN A 90 -23.91 -2.79 -17.00
C ASN A 90 -23.58 -1.33 -17.37
N GLN A 91 -23.49 -0.47 -16.35
CA GLN A 91 -23.16 0.94 -16.47
C GLN A 91 -21.66 1.19 -16.24
N GLN A 92 -21.31 2.47 -16.13
CA GLN A 92 -19.91 2.86 -15.87
C GLN A 92 -19.50 2.49 -14.44
N SER A 93 -18.40 1.79 -14.34
CA SER A 93 -17.79 1.39 -13.07
C SER A 93 -16.93 2.51 -12.50
N GLU A 94 -16.97 2.67 -11.18
CA GLU A 94 -16.15 3.62 -10.42
C GLU A 94 -15.17 2.87 -9.54
N PHE A 95 -13.99 3.45 -9.33
CA PHE A 95 -13.08 2.96 -8.30
C PHE A 95 -13.60 3.37 -6.92
N THR A 96 -13.78 2.38 -6.07
CA THR A 96 -14.22 2.57 -4.69
C THR A 96 -13.34 1.76 -3.74
N THR A 97 -13.53 1.93 -2.44
CA THR A 97 -12.79 1.20 -1.43
C THR A 97 -13.78 0.61 -0.42
N ASP A 98 -13.63 -0.65 -0.06
CA ASP A 98 -14.46 -1.27 0.98
C ASP A 98 -14.00 -0.87 2.40
N ASP A 99 -14.74 -1.32 3.43
CA ASP A 99 -14.46 -1.01 4.84
C ASP A 99 -13.10 -1.52 5.30
N GLU A 100 -12.60 -2.59 4.67
CA GLU A 100 -11.28 -3.14 4.95
C GLU A 100 -10.15 -2.46 4.16
N GLY A 101 -10.47 -1.49 3.31
CA GLY A 101 -9.50 -0.73 2.53
C GLY A 101 -9.02 -1.46 1.26
N ARG A 102 -9.86 -2.31 0.67
CA ARG A 102 -9.56 -2.99 -0.59
C ARG A 102 -10.20 -2.26 -1.76
N VAL A 103 -9.48 -2.17 -2.85
CA VAL A 103 -9.94 -1.49 -4.06
C VAL A 103 -10.96 -2.33 -4.80
N LEU A 104 -12.09 -1.69 -5.15
CA LEU A 104 -13.15 -2.25 -5.98
C LEU A 104 -13.29 -1.42 -7.26
N LEU A 105 -13.74 -2.08 -8.32
CA LEU A 105 -14.20 -1.44 -9.55
C LEU A 105 -15.56 -2.03 -9.90
N GLY A 106 -16.58 -1.17 -10.05
CA GLY A 106 -17.95 -1.62 -10.27
C GLY A 106 -18.49 -2.52 -9.15
N GLY A 107 -18.06 -2.30 -7.90
CA GLY A 107 -18.44 -3.13 -6.76
C GLY A 107 -17.68 -4.47 -6.64
N GLN A 108 -16.85 -4.82 -7.62
CA GLN A 108 -16.08 -6.06 -7.65
C GLN A 108 -14.63 -5.80 -7.19
N LYS A 109 -14.06 -6.72 -6.41
CA LYS A 109 -12.68 -6.60 -5.93
C LYS A 109 -11.69 -6.76 -7.06
N LEU A 110 -10.75 -5.80 -7.20
CA LEU A 110 -9.68 -5.90 -8.19
C LEU A 110 -8.63 -6.95 -7.83
N LEU A 111 -8.44 -7.19 -6.53
CA LEU A 111 -7.49 -8.16 -6.01
C LEU A 111 -8.14 -9.04 -4.95
N PRO A 112 -7.68 -10.29 -4.81
CA PRO A 112 -8.14 -11.18 -3.75
C PRO A 112 -7.71 -10.66 -2.37
N ASN A 113 -8.40 -11.10 -1.31
CA ASN A 113 -8.17 -10.61 0.06
C ASN A 113 -6.72 -10.81 0.55
N ASN A 114 -6.09 -11.91 0.14
CA ASN A 114 -4.71 -12.25 0.52
C ASN A 114 -3.64 -11.36 -0.16
N ALA A 115 -4.02 -10.51 -1.12
CA ALA A 115 -3.13 -9.53 -1.72
C ALA A 115 -2.85 -8.31 -0.82
N TYR A 116 -3.57 -8.19 0.30
CA TYR A 116 -3.43 -7.10 1.28
C TYR A 116 -2.82 -7.62 2.60
N PRO A 117 -1.50 -7.93 2.63
CA PRO A 117 -0.86 -8.48 3.81
C PRO A 117 -0.84 -7.45 4.95
N HIS A 118 -0.75 -7.92 6.19
CA HIS A 118 -0.61 -7.12 7.41
C HIS A 118 -1.67 -6.02 7.58
N GLY A 119 -2.81 -6.12 6.84
CA GLY A 119 -3.90 -5.14 6.88
C GLY A 119 -3.56 -3.84 6.17
N LEU A 120 -2.74 -3.91 5.14
CA LEU A 120 -2.56 -2.82 4.19
C LEU A 120 -3.91 -2.44 3.57
N ARG A 121 -4.04 -1.16 3.29
CA ARG A 121 -5.20 -0.55 2.64
C ARG A 121 -4.74 0.14 1.37
N ALA A 122 -5.58 0.16 0.35
CA ALA A 122 -5.27 0.88 -0.87
C ALA A 122 -6.48 1.66 -1.37
N SER A 123 -6.21 2.72 -2.10
CA SER A 123 -7.21 3.52 -2.80
C SER A 123 -6.71 3.91 -4.18
N VAL A 124 -7.65 4.06 -5.11
CA VAL A 124 -7.39 4.55 -6.46
C VAL A 124 -8.28 5.76 -6.69
N GLU A 125 -7.65 6.87 -7.08
CA GLU A 125 -8.36 8.12 -7.38
C GLU A 125 -8.07 8.56 -8.82
N LEU A 126 -9.11 8.74 -9.63
CA LEU A 126 -9.01 9.38 -10.94
C LEU A 126 -8.85 10.88 -10.73
N LYS A 127 -7.66 11.43 -11.01
CA LYS A 127 -7.39 12.87 -10.92
C LYS A 127 -7.90 13.65 -12.12
N GLY A 128 -7.84 13.06 -13.31
CA GLY A 128 -8.26 13.73 -14.53
C GLY A 128 -8.24 12.84 -15.77
N TYR A 129 -8.83 13.39 -16.84
CA TYR A 129 -8.79 12.83 -18.18
C TYR A 129 -8.65 13.96 -19.19
N ASP A 130 -7.63 13.89 -19.99
CA ASP A 130 -7.42 14.82 -21.11
C ASP A 130 -8.09 14.24 -22.36
N LYS A 131 -9.09 14.96 -22.87
CA LYS A 131 -9.91 14.54 -24.04
C LYS A 131 -9.10 14.57 -25.35
N GLU A 132 -8.12 15.48 -25.47
CA GLU A 132 -7.32 15.64 -26.69
C GLU A 132 -6.30 14.53 -26.82
N THR A 133 -5.56 14.25 -25.76
CA THR A 133 -4.51 13.21 -25.72
C THR A 133 -5.08 11.85 -25.37
N ARG A 134 -6.29 11.79 -24.81
CA ARG A 134 -6.97 10.60 -24.27
C ARG A 134 -6.15 9.96 -23.15
N ILE A 135 -5.58 10.78 -22.28
CA ILE A 135 -4.76 10.32 -21.16
C ILE A 135 -5.54 10.46 -19.85
N PHE A 136 -5.68 9.35 -19.12
CA PHE A 136 -6.10 9.34 -17.74
C PHE A 136 -4.92 9.65 -16.83
N THR A 137 -5.17 10.43 -15.80
CA THR A 137 -4.26 10.58 -14.66
C THR A 137 -4.93 9.98 -13.44
N ALA A 138 -4.30 9.00 -12.82
CA ALA A 138 -4.78 8.33 -11.61
C ALA A 138 -3.68 8.27 -10.55
N VAL A 139 -4.10 8.28 -9.28
CA VAL A 139 -3.21 8.13 -8.13
C VAL A 139 -3.60 6.88 -7.36
N ILE A 140 -2.65 6.03 -7.09
CA ILE A 140 -2.79 4.86 -6.23
C ILE A 140 -2.05 5.16 -4.94
N THR A 141 -2.73 5.00 -3.82
CA THR A 141 -2.15 5.19 -2.49
C THR A 141 -2.32 3.92 -1.67
N VAL A 142 -1.24 3.46 -1.05
CA VAL A 142 -1.26 2.32 -0.12
C VAL A 142 -0.89 2.83 1.26
N THR A 143 -1.74 2.53 2.23
CA THR A 143 -1.58 2.95 3.64
C THR A 143 -1.52 1.73 4.56
N ASP A 144 -1.00 1.93 5.74
CA ASP A 144 -1.14 0.98 6.84
C ASP A 144 -2.52 1.09 7.52
N ARG A 145 -2.75 0.30 8.57
CA ARG A 145 -3.98 0.37 9.38
C ARG A 145 -4.16 1.69 10.11
N GLY A 146 -3.07 2.40 10.39
CA GLY A 146 -3.07 3.71 11.06
C GLY A 146 -3.42 4.85 10.12
N GLY A 147 -3.39 4.61 8.80
CA GLY A 147 -3.61 5.62 7.77
C GLY A 147 -2.30 6.27 7.27
N ASP A 148 -1.14 5.82 7.75
CA ASP A 148 0.14 6.31 7.27
C ASP A 148 0.41 5.78 5.86
N THR A 149 0.77 6.68 4.94
CA THR A 149 1.10 6.32 3.56
C THR A 149 2.45 5.60 3.49
N LEU A 150 2.44 4.37 2.99
CA LEU A 150 3.63 3.54 2.82
C LEU A 150 4.12 3.51 1.38
N ALA A 151 3.21 3.59 0.40
CA ALA A 151 3.55 3.70 -1.01
C ALA A 151 2.49 4.52 -1.75
N GLN A 152 2.94 5.28 -2.75
CA GLN A 152 2.07 6.06 -3.62
C GLN A 152 2.68 6.12 -5.01
N THR A 153 1.84 6.03 -6.05
CA THR A 153 2.25 6.23 -7.44
C THR A 153 1.20 7.04 -8.18
N GLU A 154 1.65 7.89 -9.09
CA GLU A 154 0.80 8.55 -10.07
C GLU A 154 1.06 7.93 -11.43
N LEU A 155 0.02 7.52 -12.11
CA LEU A 155 0.11 6.91 -13.41
C LEU A 155 -0.64 7.73 -14.47
N GLN A 156 -0.09 7.77 -15.67
CA GLN A 156 -0.70 8.34 -16.85
C GLN A 156 -0.93 7.24 -17.87
N VAL A 157 -2.19 6.99 -18.20
CA VAL A 157 -2.59 5.88 -19.07
C VAL A 157 -3.33 6.40 -20.28
N LYS A 158 -2.83 6.07 -21.47
CA LYS A 158 -3.51 6.41 -22.72
C LYS A 158 -4.61 5.41 -23.01
N GLN A 159 -5.83 5.91 -23.14
CA GLN A 159 -6.99 5.10 -23.56
C GLN A 159 -6.81 4.66 -25.02
N LEU A 160 -6.95 3.38 -25.28
CA LEU A 160 -6.88 2.80 -26.62
C LEU A 160 -8.26 2.71 -27.27
N ASN A 161 -9.28 2.35 -26.51
CA ASN A 161 -10.64 2.30 -27.02
C ASN A 161 -11.12 3.72 -27.38
N LYS A 162 -11.73 3.85 -28.55
CA LYS A 162 -12.42 5.08 -28.92
C LYS A 162 -13.73 5.12 -28.11
N PRO A 163 -13.98 6.16 -27.30
CA PRO A 163 -15.28 6.28 -26.64
C PRO A 163 -16.37 6.22 -27.74
N ALA A 164 -17.39 5.40 -27.53
CA ALA A 164 -18.55 5.50 -28.37
C ALA A 164 -19.09 6.93 -28.22
N ASP A 165 -19.18 7.66 -29.32
CA ASP A 165 -19.82 8.99 -29.32
C ASP A 165 -21.21 8.83 -28.72
N THR A 166 -21.42 9.37 -27.52
CA THR A 166 -22.78 9.42 -26.95
C THR A 166 -23.62 10.25 -27.90
N PRO A 167 -24.70 9.73 -28.48
CA PRO A 167 -25.58 10.57 -29.26
C PRO A 167 -26.07 11.70 -28.36
N GLN A 168 -25.72 12.92 -28.71
CA GLN A 168 -26.30 14.11 -28.09
C GLN A 168 -27.79 14.08 -28.40
N GLY A 169 -28.59 13.72 -27.38
CA GLY A 169 -30.06 13.86 -27.42
C GLY A 169 -30.47 15.25 -26.95
#